data_32399a4d4e576f3654c6788344b6a065
#
_entry.id   32399a4d4e576f3654c6788344b6a065
#
_cell.length_a   1.000
_cell.length_b   1.000
_cell.length_c   1.000
_cell.angle_alpha   90.00
_cell.angle_beta   90.00
_cell.angle_gamma   90.00
#
_symmetry.space_group_name_H-M   'P 1'
#
loop_
_entity.id
_entity.type
_entity.pdbx_description
1 polymer ?
#
loop_
_entity_poly.entity_id
_entity_poly.type
_entity_poly.pdbx_seq_one_letter_code
_entity_poly.pdbx_strand_id
1 'polypeptide(L)'
;MFEKKLLVEGEYIPVDKMKNIISVGVKLQYFDWTEKFIEESKNLISPRFRDSVYSFAMGAIHFYQNDFKKAVNYFIRVEDIDINYTLDGKSLMMKAYYDLDEDYSERTEQIFKSFVAYIKQNKVISSLNKEAYTNFTKTLISLYRIKHQVGKRSIEVAENRLNAYTRTSDKKWLLEKIAELK
;
A
#
# COMPACT_ATOMS: atom_id res chain seq x y z
N MET A 1 17.08 -3.52 -23.88
CA MET A 1 16.22 -4.71 -23.65
C MET A 1 16.79 -5.46 -22.46
N PHE A 2 16.22 -5.31 -21.29
CA PHE A 2 16.67 -6.09 -20.12
C PHE A 2 16.52 -7.58 -20.48
N GLU A 3 17.57 -8.36 -20.37
CA GLU A 3 17.46 -9.81 -20.50
C GLU A 3 16.68 -10.33 -19.29
N LYS A 4 15.36 -10.47 -19.44
CA LYS A 4 14.44 -11.00 -18.40
C LYS A 4 14.94 -12.33 -17.82
N LYS A 5 15.78 -13.06 -18.56
CA LYS A 5 16.45 -14.28 -18.11
C LYS A 5 17.31 -14.09 -16.86
N LEU A 6 17.88 -12.90 -16.65
CA LEU A 6 18.68 -12.59 -15.45
C LEU A 6 17.82 -12.45 -14.17
N LEU A 7 16.51 -12.27 -14.33
CA LEU A 7 15.58 -12.14 -13.21
C LEU A 7 15.00 -13.47 -12.76
N VAL A 8 15.06 -14.49 -13.64
CA VAL A 8 14.45 -15.82 -13.42
C VAL A 8 15.31 -16.63 -12.45
N GLU A 9 14.66 -17.24 -11.47
CA GLU A 9 15.22 -18.26 -10.59
C GLU A 9 14.40 -19.56 -10.77
N GLY A 10 15.05 -20.62 -11.26
CA GLY A 10 14.35 -21.81 -11.72
C GLY A 10 13.50 -21.53 -12.95
N GLU A 11 12.18 -21.70 -12.85
CA GLU A 11 11.21 -21.47 -13.97
C GLU A 11 10.60 -20.08 -13.95
N TYR A 12 10.62 -19.35 -12.82
CA TYR A 12 9.86 -18.11 -12.63
C TYR A 12 10.72 -17.00 -12.02
N ILE A 13 10.26 -15.77 -12.19
CA ILE A 13 10.80 -14.61 -11.48
C ILE A 13 10.23 -14.64 -10.05
N PRO A 14 11.08 -14.57 -9.01
CA PRO A 14 10.63 -14.45 -7.63
C PRO A 14 9.68 -13.27 -7.43
N VAL A 15 8.62 -13.48 -6.66
CA VAL A 15 7.56 -12.45 -6.46
C VAL A 15 8.09 -11.19 -5.77
N ASP A 16 9.06 -11.32 -4.88
CA ASP A 16 9.74 -10.19 -4.23
C ASP A 16 10.54 -9.33 -5.23
N LYS A 17 11.23 -9.94 -6.18
CA LYS A 17 11.90 -9.22 -7.29
C LYS A 17 10.88 -8.48 -8.14
N MET A 18 9.76 -9.14 -8.51
CA MET A 18 8.67 -8.49 -9.26
C MET A 18 8.14 -7.28 -8.49
N LYS A 19 7.86 -7.42 -7.20
CA LYS A 19 7.40 -6.33 -6.35
C LYS A 19 8.38 -5.15 -6.34
N ASN A 20 9.66 -5.42 -6.20
CA ASN A 20 10.69 -4.38 -6.18
C ASN A 20 10.74 -3.61 -7.50
N ILE A 21 10.69 -4.30 -8.64
CA ILE A 21 10.68 -3.68 -9.97
C ILE A 21 9.43 -2.81 -10.15
N ILE A 22 8.24 -3.33 -9.82
CA ILE A 22 6.99 -2.58 -9.87
C ILE A 22 7.09 -1.33 -9.00
N SER A 23 7.54 -1.49 -7.75
CA SER A 23 7.61 -0.40 -6.77
C SER A 23 8.57 0.72 -7.21
N VAL A 24 9.70 0.37 -7.83
CA VAL A 24 10.65 1.34 -8.39
C VAL A 24 10.04 2.03 -9.61
N GLY A 25 9.47 1.25 -10.54
CA GLY A 25 8.87 1.78 -11.76
C GLY A 25 7.78 2.82 -11.49
N VAL A 26 6.85 2.52 -10.58
CA VAL A 26 5.75 3.47 -10.23
C VAL A 26 6.26 4.68 -9.48
N LYS A 27 7.25 4.54 -8.57
CA LYS A 27 7.84 5.67 -7.84
C LYS A 27 8.61 6.63 -8.75
N LEU A 28 9.21 6.10 -9.81
CA LEU A 28 9.88 6.88 -10.86
C LEU A 28 8.91 7.37 -11.94
N GLN A 29 7.62 7.08 -11.81
CA GLN A 29 6.56 7.45 -12.76
C GLN A 29 6.73 6.84 -14.17
N TYR A 30 7.43 5.70 -14.28
CA TYR A 30 7.57 4.95 -15.52
C TYR A 30 6.38 4.00 -15.72
N PHE A 31 5.15 4.56 -15.75
CA PHE A 31 3.91 3.79 -15.73
C PHE A 31 3.77 2.87 -16.94
N ASP A 32 3.89 3.40 -18.15
CA ASP A 32 3.78 2.63 -19.40
C ASP A 32 4.84 1.52 -19.49
N TRP A 33 6.06 1.84 -19.04
CA TRP A 33 7.12 0.84 -18.97
C TRP A 33 6.79 -0.26 -17.96
N THR A 34 6.27 0.11 -16.79
CA THR A 34 5.93 -0.85 -15.73
C THR A 34 4.80 -1.77 -16.18
N GLU A 35 3.75 -1.23 -16.80
CA GLU A 35 2.64 -1.99 -17.35
C GLU A 35 3.13 -2.97 -18.44
N LYS A 36 3.89 -2.47 -19.41
CA LYS A 36 4.49 -3.30 -20.46
C LYS A 36 5.40 -4.39 -19.88
N PHE A 37 6.22 -4.06 -18.89
CA PHE A 37 7.08 -5.04 -18.23
C PHE A 37 6.29 -6.17 -17.60
N ILE A 38 5.18 -5.86 -16.89
CA ILE A 38 4.30 -6.86 -16.27
C ILE A 38 3.64 -7.75 -17.32
N GLU A 39 3.05 -7.17 -18.37
CA GLU A 39 2.41 -7.92 -19.45
C GLU A 39 3.38 -8.87 -20.13
N GLU A 40 4.56 -8.40 -20.50
CA GLU A 40 5.60 -9.20 -21.15
C GLU A 40 6.24 -10.24 -20.22
N SER A 41 6.16 -10.06 -18.89
CA SER A 41 6.69 -11.00 -17.90
C SER A 41 5.65 -11.99 -17.38
N LYS A 42 4.40 -11.88 -17.83
CA LYS A 42 3.27 -12.66 -17.33
C LYS A 42 3.54 -14.19 -17.28
N ASN A 43 4.18 -14.74 -18.31
CA ASN A 43 4.49 -16.16 -18.37
C ASN A 43 5.71 -16.55 -17.50
N LEU A 44 6.48 -15.58 -17.04
CA LEU A 44 7.59 -15.77 -16.11
C LEU A 44 7.18 -15.61 -14.65
N ILE A 45 5.91 -15.34 -14.38
CA ILE A 45 5.33 -15.33 -13.03
C ILE A 45 4.66 -16.69 -12.79
N SER A 46 4.90 -17.29 -11.63
CA SER A 46 4.23 -18.55 -11.26
C SER A 46 2.70 -18.41 -11.43
N PRO A 47 2.03 -19.36 -12.08
CA PRO A 47 0.58 -19.31 -12.35
C PRO A 47 -0.24 -18.98 -11.09
N ARG A 48 0.18 -19.51 -9.94
CA ARG A 48 -0.47 -19.27 -8.64
C ARG A 48 -0.55 -17.80 -8.25
N PHE A 49 0.45 -16.99 -8.62
CA PHE A 49 0.57 -15.60 -8.16
C PHE A 49 0.30 -14.57 -9.26
N ARG A 50 0.10 -15.03 -10.49
CA ARG A 50 0.05 -14.17 -11.68
C ARG A 50 -0.99 -13.07 -11.57
N ASP A 51 -2.22 -13.43 -11.22
CA ASP A 51 -3.34 -12.47 -11.16
C ASP A 51 -3.17 -11.48 -10.00
N SER A 52 -2.64 -11.94 -8.88
CA SER A 52 -2.36 -11.07 -7.72
C SER A 52 -1.21 -10.11 -7.97
N VAL A 53 -0.12 -10.57 -8.61
CA VAL A 53 1.01 -9.70 -9.01
C VAL A 53 0.53 -8.65 -10.02
N TYR A 54 -0.26 -9.05 -11.02
CA TYR A 54 -0.85 -8.13 -11.98
C TYR A 54 -1.76 -7.10 -11.28
N SER A 55 -2.65 -7.55 -10.42
CA SER A 55 -3.56 -6.67 -9.68
C SER A 55 -2.80 -5.70 -8.78
N PHE A 56 -1.74 -6.13 -8.12
CA PHE A 56 -0.89 -5.25 -7.33
C PHE A 56 -0.21 -4.18 -8.21
N ALA A 57 0.35 -4.58 -9.36
CA ALA A 57 1.02 -3.66 -10.28
C ALA A 57 0.07 -2.59 -10.81
N MET A 58 -1.11 -2.99 -11.32
CA MET A 58 -2.12 -2.07 -11.84
C MET A 58 -2.68 -1.17 -10.73
N GLY A 59 -2.91 -1.74 -9.53
CA GLY A 59 -3.30 -0.95 -8.37
C GLY A 59 -2.27 0.12 -8.01
N ALA A 60 -0.99 -0.22 -8.02
CA ALA A 60 0.10 0.72 -7.76
C ALA A 60 0.21 1.80 -8.86
N ILE A 61 0.14 1.42 -10.14
CA ILE A 61 0.15 2.36 -11.27
C ILE A 61 -0.97 3.39 -11.10
N HIS A 62 -2.22 2.93 -10.94
CA HIS A 62 -3.37 3.83 -10.79
C HIS A 62 -3.29 4.69 -9.52
N PHE A 63 -2.74 4.15 -8.42
CA PHE A 63 -2.51 4.94 -7.20
C PHE A 63 -1.58 6.12 -7.46
N TYR A 64 -0.43 5.89 -8.10
CA TYR A 64 0.53 6.96 -8.40
C TYR A 64 0.10 7.89 -9.54
N GLN A 65 -0.91 7.50 -10.33
CA GLN A 65 -1.61 8.35 -11.29
C GLN A 65 -2.79 9.13 -10.66
N ASN A 66 -3.03 9.01 -9.34
CA ASN A 66 -4.14 9.57 -8.60
C ASN A 66 -5.54 9.05 -9.05
N ASP A 67 -5.60 7.93 -9.77
CA ASP A 67 -6.87 7.25 -10.07
C ASP A 67 -7.20 6.27 -8.91
N PHE A 68 -7.54 6.85 -7.75
CA PHE A 68 -7.73 6.09 -6.52
C PHE A 68 -8.87 5.08 -6.61
N LYS A 69 -9.92 5.38 -7.39
CA LYS A 69 -11.04 4.45 -7.59
C LYS A 69 -10.60 3.16 -8.29
N LYS A 70 -9.83 3.27 -9.37
CA LYS A 70 -9.27 2.10 -10.03
C LYS A 70 -8.24 1.40 -9.17
N ALA A 71 -7.37 2.16 -8.48
CA ALA A 71 -6.40 1.60 -7.56
C ALA A 71 -7.05 0.67 -6.51
N VAL A 72 -8.11 1.13 -5.83
CA VAL A 72 -8.87 0.32 -4.88
C VAL A 72 -9.44 -0.93 -5.52
N ASN A 73 -10.04 -0.83 -6.73
CA ASN A 73 -10.61 -1.96 -7.45
C ASN A 73 -9.59 -3.05 -7.78
N TYR A 74 -8.35 -2.67 -8.05
CA TYR A 74 -7.27 -3.62 -8.27
C TYR A 74 -6.74 -4.19 -6.94
N PHE A 75 -6.49 -3.37 -5.93
CA PHE A 75 -5.96 -3.85 -4.64
C PHE A 75 -6.88 -4.83 -3.92
N ILE A 76 -8.19 -4.72 -4.08
CA ILE A 76 -9.16 -5.70 -3.51
C ILE A 76 -8.95 -7.11 -4.07
N ARG A 77 -8.41 -7.25 -5.29
CA ARG A 77 -8.18 -8.53 -5.96
C ARG A 77 -6.82 -9.16 -5.62
N VAL A 78 -5.98 -8.46 -4.85
CA VAL A 78 -4.69 -8.99 -4.43
C VAL A 78 -4.91 -10.02 -3.34
N GLU A 79 -4.71 -11.29 -3.69
CA GLU A 79 -4.69 -12.40 -2.74
C GLU A 79 -3.34 -12.50 -2.04
N ASP A 80 -3.24 -13.28 -0.97
CA ASP A 80 -2.01 -13.46 -0.20
C ASP A 80 -0.93 -14.16 -1.06
N ILE A 81 0.02 -13.39 -1.57
CA ILE A 81 1.21 -13.88 -2.28
C ILE A 81 2.31 -14.16 -1.25
N ASP A 82 2.71 -13.12 -0.58
CA ASP A 82 3.59 -13.11 0.59
C ASP A 82 3.20 -11.94 1.50
N ILE A 83 3.80 -11.92 2.69
CA ILE A 83 3.45 -10.94 3.70
C ILE A 83 3.77 -9.49 3.27
N ASN A 84 4.82 -9.27 2.48
CA ASN A 84 5.23 -7.93 2.06
C ASN A 84 4.28 -7.37 0.99
N TYR A 85 3.81 -8.23 0.05
CA TYR A 85 2.75 -7.83 -0.88
C TYR A 85 1.48 -7.44 -0.15
N THR A 86 1.09 -8.24 0.85
CA THR A 86 -0.13 -7.99 1.64
C THR A 86 -0.02 -6.67 2.42
N LEU A 87 1.10 -6.44 3.09
CA LEU A 87 1.30 -5.21 3.87
C LEU A 87 1.33 -3.97 2.98
N ASP A 88 2.12 -4.00 1.89
CA ASP A 88 2.25 -2.86 0.98
C ASP A 88 0.96 -2.60 0.20
N GLY A 89 0.30 -3.65 -0.30
CA GLY A 89 -0.96 -3.54 -1.04
C GLY A 89 -2.09 -2.97 -0.17
N LYS A 90 -2.23 -3.48 1.06
CA LYS A 90 -3.22 -2.94 2.01
C LYS A 90 -2.89 -1.50 2.43
N SER A 91 -1.60 -1.15 2.59
CA SER A 91 -1.18 0.23 2.88
C SER A 91 -1.56 1.19 1.75
N LEU A 92 -1.24 0.84 0.49
CA LEU A 92 -1.62 1.64 -0.68
C LEU A 92 -3.13 1.73 -0.86
N MET A 93 -3.87 0.64 -0.64
CA MET A 93 -5.33 0.64 -0.68
C MET A 93 -5.93 1.60 0.35
N MET A 94 -5.41 1.60 1.58
CA MET A 94 -5.89 2.50 2.63
C MET A 94 -5.58 3.97 2.33
N LYS A 95 -4.41 4.27 1.73
CA LYS A 95 -4.09 5.61 1.25
C LYS A 95 -5.05 6.04 0.13
N ALA A 96 -5.35 5.13 -0.81
CA ALA A 96 -6.31 5.38 -1.87
C ALA A 96 -7.72 5.69 -1.32
N TYR A 97 -8.19 4.96 -0.32
CA TYR A 97 -9.46 5.27 0.36
C TYR A 97 -9.44 6.62 1.06
N TYR A 98 -8.33 6.98 1.72
CA TYR A 98 -8.18 8.27 2.38
C TYR A 98 -8.30 9.45 1.39
N ASP A 99 -7.70 9.31 0.20
CA ASP A 99 -7.72 10.36 -0.82
C ASP A 99 -9.01 10.33 -1.67
N LEU A 100 -9.67 9.16 -1.81
CA LEU A 100 -10.90 8.98 -2.59
C LEU A 100 -12.14 9.51 -1.87
N ASP A 101 -12.23 9.33 -0.55
CA ASP A 101 -13.43 9.69 0.20
C ASP A 101 -13.54 11.20 0.36
N GLU A 102 -14.58 11.79 -0.22
CA GLU A 102 -14.96 13.20 -0.04
C GLU A 102 -15.66 13.40 1.31
N ASP A 103 -16.48 12.42 1.71
CA ASP A 103 -17.20 12.40 2.98
C ASP A 103 -16.71 11.27 3.90
N TYR A 104 -17.00 11.40 5.20
CA TYR A 104 -16.70 10.35 6.17
C TYR A 104 -17.48 9.08 5.89
N SER A 105 -16.77 7.96 5.84
CA SER A 105 -17.33 6.62 5.68
C SER A 105 -16.94 5.71 6.85
N GLU A 106 -17.93 5.25 7.62
CA GLU A 106 -17.70 4.25 8.68
C GLU A 106 -17.12 2.96 8.12
N ARG A 107 -17.52 2.57 6.90
CA ARG A 107 -17.00 1.40 6.20
C ARG A 107 -15.50 1.53 5.95
N THR A 108 -15.04 2.68 5.46
CA THR A 108 -13.62 2.95 5.24
C THR A 108 -12.84 2.90 6.55
N GLU A 109 -13.37 3.50 7.62
CA GLU A 109 -12.71 3.41 8.93
C GLU A 109 -12.65 1.97 9.45
N GLN A 110 -13.67 1.14 9.21
CA GLN A 110 -13.64 -0.28 9.57
C GLN A 110 -12.59 -1.06 8.78
N ILE A 111 -12.36 -0.74 7.49
CA ILE A 111 -11.27 -1.32 6.71
C ILE A 111 -9.93 -1.02 7.38
N PHE A 112 -9.68 0.23 7.79
CA PHE A 112 -8.45 0.59 8.50
C PHE A 112 -8.29 -0.15 9.83
N LYS A 113 -9.34 -0.24 10.63
CA LYS A 113 -9.33 -0.98 11.90
C LYS A 113 -9.10 -2.48 11.71
N SER A 114 -9.69 -3.07 10.67
CA SER A 114 -9.51 -4.49 10.36
C SER A 114 -8.06 -4.82 9.99
N PHE A 115 -7.35 -3.89 9.35
CA PHE A 115 -5.93 -4.06 9.07
C PHE A 115 -5.08 -4.07 10.34
N VAL A 116 -5.39 -3.23 11.33
CA VAL A 116 -4.73 -3.29 12.65
C VAL A 116 -4.93 -4.65 13.32
N ALA A 117 -6.16 -5.19 13.25
CA ALA A 117 -6.47 -6.51 13.80
C ALA A 117 -5.70 -7.61 13.07
N TYR A 118 -5.66 -7.57 11.73
CA TYR A 118 -4.89 -8.49 10.90
C TYR A 118 -3.40 -8.50 11.28
N ILE A 119 -2.77 -7.31 11.41
CA ILE A 119 -1.37 -7.18 11.79
C ILE A 119 -1.10 -7.83 13.15
N LYS A 120 -1.97 -7.58 14.14
CA LYS A 120 -1.81 -8.11 15.49
C LYS A 120 -1.92 -9.64 15.53
N GLN A 121 -2.88 -10.20 14.82
CA GLN A 121 -3.17 -11.65 14.82
C GLN A 121 -2.19 -12.45 13.96
N ASN A 122 -1.60 -11.86 12.94
CA ASN A 122 -0.70 -12.55 12.03
C ASN A 122 0.65 -12.87 12.71
N LYS A 123 0.99 -14.17 12.78
CA LYS A 123 2.20 -14.64 13.44
C LYS A 123 3.47 -14.53 12.59
N VAL A 124 3.31 -14.40 11.27
CA VAL A 124 4.43 -14.32 10.31
C VAL A 124 5.03 -12.92 10.24
N ILE A 125 4.23 -11.88 10.55
CA ILE A 125 4.70 -10.49 10.54
C ILE A 125 5.70 -10.28 11.68
N SER A 126 6.90 -9.79 11.35
CA SER A 126 7.92 -9.44 12.35
C SER A 126 7.42 -8.35 13.30
N SER A 127 7.97 -8.31 14.52
CA SER A 127 7.64 -7.28 15.52
C SER A 127 7.86 -5.86 14.99
N LEU A 128 8.92 -5.65 14.22
CA LEU A 128 9.27 -4.37 13.62
C LEU A 128 8.22 -3.91 12.60
N ASN A 129 7.78 -4.83 11.72
CA ASN A 129 6.71 -4.53 10.76
C ASN A 129 5.36 -4.35 11.46
N LYS A 130 5.06 -5.14 12.50
CA LYS A 130 3.86 -4.94 13.31
C LYS A 130 3.79 -3.53 13.90
N GLU A 131 4.89 -3.07 14.48
CA GLU A 131 4.99 -1.71 15.02
C GLU A 131 4.79 -0.67 13.92
N ALA A 132 5.57 -0.77 12.82
CA ALA A 132 5.57 0.22 11.74
C ALA A 132 4.19 0.38 11.10
N TYR A 133 3.54 -0.71 10.71
CA TYR A 133 2.23 -0.65 10.05
C TYR A 133 1.07 -0.36 11.03
N THR A 134 1.18 -0.76 12.30
CA THR A 134 0.21 -0.36 13.32
C THR A 134 0.24 1.14 13.57
N ASN A 135 1.43 1.72 13.69
CA ASN A 135 1.61 3.16 13.91
C ASN A 135 1.14 3.97 12.70
N PHE A 136 1.47 3.50 11.48
CA PHE A 136 0.91 4.05 10.24
C PHE A 136 -0.61 4.08 10.27
N THR A 137 -1.24 2.93 10.48
CA THR A 137 -2.70 2.81 10.40
C THR A 137 -3.43 3.62 11.49
N LYS A 138 -2.90 3.65 12.72
CA LYS A 138 -3.46 4.47 13.80
C LYS A 138 -3.39 5.96 13.47
N THR A 139 -2.29 6.41 12.88
CA THR A 139 -2.14 7.81 12.45
C THR A 139 -3.10 8.10 11.31
N LEU A 140 -3.19 7.22 10.30
CA LEU A 140 -4.14 7.34 9.19
C LEU A 140 -5.59 7.47 9.67
N ILE A 141 -6.05 6.62 10.61
CA ILE A 141 -7.38 6.73 11.22
C ILE A 141 -7.57 8.10 11.89
N SER A 142 -6.54 8.60 12.57
CA SER A 142 -6.61 9.91 13.22
C SER A 142 -6.75 11.03 12.21
N LEU A 143 -5.95 11.01 11.12
CA LEU A 143 -6.02 12.00 10.05
C LEU A 143 -7.31 11.92 9.26
N TYR A 144 -7.82 10.72 8.99
CA TYR A 144 -9.11 10.51 8.33
C TYR A 144 -10.27 11.16 9.11
N ARG A 145 -10.28 10.98 10.44
CA ARG A 145 -11.28 11.62 11.30
C ARG A 145 -11.11 13.14 11.38
N ILE A 146 -9.87 13.65 11.37
CA ILE A 146 -9.60 15.09 11.34
C ILE A 146 -10.09 15.68 10.02
N LYS A 147 -9.75 15.07 8.89
CA LYS A 147 -10.18 15.46 7.53
C LYS A 147 -11.70 15.67 7.47
N HIS A 148 -12.46 14.77 8.07
CA HIS A 148 -13.91 14.76 8.05
C HIS A 148 -14.57 15.33 9.33
N GLN A 149 -13.80 15.99 10.19
CA GLN A 149 -14.27 16.63 11.43
C GLN A 149 -15.02 15.69 12.39
N VAL A 150 -14.67 14.40 12.40
CA VAL A 150 -15.28 13.38 13.27
C VAL A 150 -14.61 13.36 14.65
N GLY A 151 -15.32 13.82 15.64
CA GLY A 151 -14.85 13.90 17.03
C GLY A 151 -13.89 15.06 17.28
N LYS A 152 -13.55 15.27 18.56
CA LYS A 152 -12.61 16.34 18.97
C LYS A 152 -11.17 15.87 18.85
N ARG A 153 -10.54 16.06 17.69
CA ARG A 153 -9.14 15.67 17.43
C ARG A 153 -8.33 16.86 16.93
N SER A 154 -7.14 17.02 17.50
CA SER A 154 -6.21 18.08 17.08
C SER A 154 -5.16 17.50 16.12
N ILE A 155 -4.87 18.25 15.08
CA ILE A 155 -3.81 17.93 14.11
C ILE A 155 -2.43 17.92 14.80
N GLU A 156 -2.18 18.84 15.76
CA GLU A 156 -0.95 18.88 16.54
C GLU A 156 -0.74 17.61 17.36
N VAL A 157 -1.80 17.09 17.98
CA VAL A 157 -1.74 15.83 18.75
C VAL A 157 -1.40 14.67 17.85
N ALA A 158 -1.96 14.62 16.63
CA ALA A 158 -1.65 13.58 15.65
C ALA A 158 -0.19 13.66 15.18
N GLU A 159 0.30 14.86 14.90
CA GLU A 159 1.69 15.13 14.49
C GLU A 159 2.69 14.78 15.59
N ASN A 160 2.46 15.26 16.82
CA ASN A 160 3.33 14.96 17.97
C ASN A 160 3.42 13.45 18.20
N ARG A 161 2.28 12.72 18.10
CA ARG A 161 2.27 11.27 18.22
C ARG A 161 3.07 10.60 17.11
N LEU A 162 2.89 11.04 15.85
CA LEU A 162 3.65 10.51 14.70
C LEU A 162 5.16 10.72 14.89
N ASN A 163 5.56 11.89 15.39
CA ASN A 163 6.96 12.20 15.64
C ASN A 163 7.57 11.41 16.81
N ALA A 164 6.77 11.05 17.79
CA ALA A 164 7.18 10.22 18.92
C ALA A 164 7.35 8.73 18.56
N TYR A 165 6.79 8.25 17.45
CA TYR A 165 6.97 6.88 17.02
C TYR A 165 8.39 6.60 16.53
N THR A 166 9.02 5.56 17.08
CA THR A 166 10.34 5.09 16.64
C THR A 166 10.28 4.52 15.21
N ARG A 167 9.18 3.82 14.90
CA ARG A 167 8.98 3.17 13.60
C ARG A 167 7.59 3.43 13.08
N THR A 168 7.50 3.88 11.84
CA THR A 168 6.23 4.09 11.13
C THR A 168 6.45 3.85 9.65
N SER A 169 5.61 3.01 9.04
CA SER A 169 5.58 2.89 7.58
C SER A 169 5.07 4.19 6.97
N ASP A 170 5.57 4.53 5.80
CA ASP A 170 5.13 5.69 5.02
C ASP A 170 5.05 7.02 5.79
N LYS A 171 5.98 7.23 6.73
CA LYS A 171 6.00 8.44 7.58
C LYS A 171 5.97 9.72 6.76
N LYS A 172 6.70 9.76 5.63
CA LYS A 172 6.73 10.93 4.74
C LYS A 172 5.34 11.28 4.22
N TRP A 173 4.61 10.30 3.70
CA TRP A 173 3.24 10.50 3.21
C TRP A 173 2.28 10.98 4.32
N LEU A 174 2.39 10.44 5.54
CA LEU A 174 1.59 10.91 6.67
C LEU A 174 1.89 12.38 7.03
N LEU A 175 3.16 12.80 6.97
CA LEU A 175 3.54 14.19 7.19
C LEU A 175 3.03 15.13 6.10
N GLU A 176 3.03 14.68 4.84
CA GLU A 176 2.41 15.40 3.72
C GLU A 176 0.91 15.62 3.98
N LYS A 177 0.17 14.56 4.39
CA LYS A 177 -1.26 14.68 4.74
C LYS A 177 -1.53 15.56 5.97
N ILE A 178 -0.62 15.58 6.94
CA ILE A 178 -0.70 16.52 8.07
C ILE A 178 -0.56 17.98 7.58
N ALA A 179 0.37 18.23 6.66
CA ALA A 179 0.57 19.56 6.10
C ALA A 179 -0.63 20.06 5.28
N GLU A 180 -1.31 19.15 4.56
CA GLU A 180 -2.55 19.46 3.81
C GLU A 180 -3.74 19.83 4.73
N LEU A 181 -3.73 19.37 5.98
CA LEU A 181 -4.83 19.60 6.94
C LEU A 181 -4.61 20.82 7.85
N LYS A 182 -3.43 21.46 7.79
CA LYS A 182 -3.10 22.71 8.52
C LYS A 182 -3.56 23.93 7.77
#